data_2959362bbee80b420a34d4a518515096
#
_entry.id   2959362bbee80b420a34d4a518515096
#
_cell.length_a   1.000
_cell.length_b   1.000
_cell.length_c   1.000
_cell.angle_alpha   90.00
_cell.angle_beta   90.00
_cell.angle_gamma   90.00
#
_symmetry.space_group_name_H-M   'P 1'
#
loop_
_entity.id
_entity.type
_entity.pdbx_description
1 polymer ?
#
loop_
_entity_poly.entity_id
_entity_poly.type
_entity_poly.pdbx_seq_one_letter_code
_entity_poly.pdbx_strand_id
1 'polypeptide(L)'
;MPAHLHTVQVIVLFLLFLVAVVAAIAQRIQIPYPILLTLAGVAIAFVPHIPRIPLQPDLVFLIFLPPLLYAAAWQTNWREFRRNFIYIALLAFGLVAFTVLGIAAFSDHFVGALDWKTGFLLGAVVSTTDAVAASALASRIGLPQHVVDILEGESLINDATGLLALEFGLGLLLRDQAPGPVAGTLRFLWLIGGGIGIGLLLAVLARWLERFIDDGAIEMAVSVIVPYAAYLAGEEARASGILAVVACGLYLSRHSAEFLSPAARLQVKGAWAALNFILNGLVFVLIGLQLPYALAALTQYGRWTLIKYGFVFAVVLIALRLIWMFPSALVARVVRKYLLHQPQALLNRHEVFLVGWTGMRGVVALAAAISLPVTLGDGSRFVQRDLILFLTFSTIFVTVVLQGLTLAPLVRRLKLDSQQPGCDEEILARRTVLEEIIKHLESEEVRAKTASDRHGYEDLLDRYRDRLEALSSPGSDPSQADPDLFMKRRQMYLKTIRRERSVLLRLRDQGAIGDDVQRRLERELDLSESRFVS
;
A
#
# COMPACT_ATOMS: atom_id res chain seq x y z
N MET A 1 2.61 -36.44 -12.52
CA MET A 1 2.61 -35.55 -11.33
C MET A 1 3.98 -34.90 -11.01
N PRO A 2 5.14 -35.57 -10.99
CA PRO A 2 6.40 -34.91 -10.65
C PRO A 2 6.87 -33.82 -11.62
N ALA A 3 6.62 -33.96 -12.91
CA ALA A 3 7.04 -32.95 -13.93
C ALA A 3 6.30 -31.61 -13.79
N HIS A 4 5.03 -31.62 -13.45
CA HIS A 4 4.26 -30.39 -13.24
C HIS A 4 4.73 -29.60 -12.01
N LEU A 5 5.07 -30.27 -10.91
CA LEU A 5 5.56 -29.62 -9.69
C LEU A 5 6.91 -28.94 -9.92
N HIS A 6 7.82 -29.61 -10.62
CA HIS A 6 9.12 -29.04 -10.98
C HIS A 6 8.99 -27.81 -11.88
N THR A 7 8.06 -27.85 -12.84
CA THR A 7 7.81 -26.69 -13.73
C THR A 7 7.30 -25.49 -12.94
N VAL A 8 6.35 -25.68 -12.01
CA VAL A 8 5.84 -24.61 -11.16
C VAL A 8 6.95 -24.02 -10.27
N GLN A 9 7.80 -24.86 -9.68
CA GLN A 9 8.93 -24.38 -8.88
C GLN A 9 9.90 -23.52 -9.69
N VAL A 10 10.27 -23.96 -10.88
CA VAL A 10 11.16 -23.20 -11.78
C VAL A 10 10.54 -21.86 -12.17
N ILE A 11 9.24 -21.84 -12.49
CA ILE A 11 8.52 -20.61 -12.83
C ILE A 11 8.52 -19.63 -11.67
N VAL A 12 8.19 -20.08 -10.46
CA VAL A 12 8.17 -19.22 -9.26
C VAL A 12 9.56 -18.63 -8.98
N LEU A 13 10.61 -19.46 -9.04
CA LEU A 13 11.99 -18.99 -8.85
C LEU A 13 12.40 -17.99 -9.93
N PHE A 14 12.04 -18.25 -11.18
CA PHE A 14 12.31 -17.33 -12.29
C PHE A 14 11.60 -15.98 -12.09
N LEU A 15 10.31 -15.99 -11.69
CA LEU A 15 9.56 -14.76 -11.43
C LEU A 15 10.15 -13.97 -10.26
N LEU A 16 10.55 -14.63 -9.17
CA LEU A 16 11.21 -13.98 -8.02
C LEU A 16 12.55 -13.36 -8.43
N PHE A 17 13.36 -14.10 -9.20
CA PHE A 17 14.61 -13.59 -9.73
C PHE A 17 14.40 -12.38 -10.65
N LEU A 18 13.41 -12.46 -11.54
CA LEU A 18 13.03 -11.37 -12.43
C LEU A 18 12.63 -10.11 -11.64
N VAL A 19 11.79 -10.27 -10.62
CA VAL A 19 11.38 -9.16 -9.74
C VAL A 19 12.61 -8.50 -9.13
N ALA A 20 13.55 -9.28 -8.57
CA ALA A 20 14.75 -8.75 -7.95
C ALA A 20 15.65 -7.99 -8.95
N VAL A 21 15.91 -8.58 -10.13
CA VAL A 21 16.76 -7.99 -11.15
C VAL A 21 16.14 -6.71 -11.73
N VAL A 22 14.86 -6.77 -12.12
CA VAL A 22 14.19 -5.62 -12.72
C VAL A 22 14.04 -4.48 -11.69
N ALA A 23 13.78 -4.79 -10.43
CA ALA A 23 13.74 -3.77 -9.39
C ALA A 23 15.12 -3.12 -9.15
N ALA A 24 16.20 -3.91 -9.18
CA ALA A 24 17.56 -3.37 -9.09
C ALA A 24 17.90 -2.44 -10.27
N ILE A 25 17.48 -2.81 -11.48
CA ILE A 25 17.61 -1.96 -12.67
C ILE A 25 16.76 -0.68 -12.49
N ALA A 26 15.52 -0.81 -12.04
CA ALA A 26 14.61 0.29 -11.79
C ALA A 26 15.20 1.35 -10.83
N GLN A 27 15.91 0.89 -9.80
CA GLN A 27 16.61 1.78 -8.87
C GLN A 27 17.73 2.57 -9.55
N ARG A 28 18.48 1.93 -10.46
CA ARG A 28 19.60 2.60 -11.19
C ARG A 28 19.11 3.64 -12.19
N ILE A 29 18.04 3.34 -12.95
CA ILE A 29 17.51 4.24 -13.98
C ILE A 29 16.45 5.20 -13.44
N GLN A 30 16.18 5.16 -12.13
CA GLN A 30 15.24 6.05 -11.43
C GLN A 30 13.79 5.99 -11.94
N ILE A 31 13.36 4.86 -12.51
CA ILE A 31 11.97 4.59 -12.89
C ILE A 31 11.28 3.78 -11.79
N PRO A 32 9.99 4.00 -11.50
CA PRO A 32 9.24 3.16 -10.56
C PRO A 32 9.26 1.69 -10.97
N TYR A 33 9.60 0.80 -10.03
CA TYR A 33 9.70 -0.63 -10.32
C TYR A 33 8.39 -1.26 -10.84
N PRO A 34 7.17 -0.82 -10.44
CA PRO A 34 5.93 -1.37 -10.98
C PRO A 34 5.82 -1.23 -12.51
N ILE A 35 6.25 -0.09 -13.06
CA ILE A 35 6.23 0.16 -14.50
C ILE A 35 7.13 -0.82 -15.25
N LEU A 36 8.39 -0.95 -14.78
CA LEU A 36 9.35 -1.83 -15.41
C LEU A 36 8.99 -3.31 -15.29
N LEU A 37 8.42 -3.71 -14.15
CA LEU A 37 7.94 -5.08 -13.94
C LEU A 37 6.78 -5.42 -14.86
N THR A 38 5.82 -4.50 -15.03
CA THR A 38 4.72 -4.70 -15.98
C THR A 38 5.24 -4.80 -17.41
N LEU A 39 6.16 -3.92 -17.81
CA LEU A 39 6.79 -3.97 -19.15
C LEU A 39 7.62 -5.25 -19.36
N ALA A 40 8.37 -5.68 -18.35
CA ALA A 40 9.11 -6.94 -18.39
C ALA A 40 8.17 -8.14 -18.52
N GLY A 41 7.06 -8.15 -17.77
CA GLY A 41 6.01 -9.16 -17.88
C GLY A 41 5.43 -9.22 -19.30
N VAL A 42 5.11 -8.07 -19.89
CA VAL A 42 4.66 -7.99 -21.29
C VAL A 42 5.73 -8.52 -22.26
N ALA A 43 6.98 -8.10 -22.10
CA ALA A 43 8.08 -8.54 -22.99
C ALA A 43 8.27 -10.06 -22.92
N ILE A 44 8.26 -10.63 -21.72
CA ILE A 44 8.40 -12.08 -21.49
C ILE A 44 7.19 -12.84 -22.06
N ALA A 45 5.99 -12.30 -21.99
CA ALA A 45 4.78 -12.92 -22.49
C ALA A 45 4.80 -13.21 -24.01
N PHE A 46 5.62 -12.49 -24.76
CA PHE A 46 5.82 -12.71 -26.20
C PHE A 46 6.99 -13.64 -26.54
N VAL A 47 7.76 -14.11 -25.54
CA VAL A 47 8.86 -15.05 -25.77
C VAL A 47 8.29 -16.45 -26.04
N PRO A 48 8.63 -17.10 -27.19
CA PRO A 48 8.19 -18.46 -27.47
C PRO A 48 8.65 -19.44 -26.37
N HIS A 49 7.88 -20.50 -26.13
CA HIS A 49 8.17 -21.59 -25.19
C HIS A 49 8.04 -21.24 -23.69
N ILE A 50 7.68 -20.01 -23.31
CA ILE A 50 7.35 -19.73 -21.92
C ILE A 50 5.97 -20.32 -21.61
N PRO A 51 5.83 -21.15 -20.53
CA PRO A 51 4.56 -21.72 -20.16
C PRO A 51 3.54 -20.62 -19.84
N ARG A 52 2.37 -20.75 -20.40
CA ARG A 52 1.27 -19.84 -20.07
C ARG A 52 0.78 -20.13 -18.67
N ILE A 53 0.79 -19.14 -17.80
CA ILE A 53 0.35 -19.24 -16.41
C ILE A 53 -1.10 -18.78 -16.33
N PRO A 54 -2.09 -19.70 -16.27
CA PRO A 54 -3.46 -19.30 -16.05
C PRO A 54 -3.61 -18.80 -14.61
N LEU A 55 -3.98 -17.55 -14.44
CA LEU A 55 -4.29 -17.00 -13.11
C LEU A 55 -5.68 -17.49 -12.70
N GLN A 56 -5.74 -18.22 -11.61
CA GLN A 56 -7.02 -18.56 -10.97
C GLN A 56 -7.41 -17.40 -10.05
N PRO A 57 -8.61 -16.82 -10.22
CA PRO A 57 -9.05 -15.65 -9.43
C PRO A 57 -8.96 -15.89 -7.92
N ASP A 58 -9.44 -17.06 -7.48
CA ASP A 58 -9.48 -17.43 -6.06
C ASP A 58 -8.09 -17.44 -5.42
N LEU A 59 -7.07 -17.92 -6.17
CA LEU A 59 -5.70 -17.91 -5.70
C LEU A 59 -5.14 -16.48 -5.65
N VAL A 60 -5.49 -15.63 -6.62
CA VAL A 60 -5.06 -14.22 -6.63
C VAL A 60 -5.67 -13.48 -5.45
N PHE A 61 -6.97 -13.65 -5.22
CA PHE A 61 -7.63 -13.04 -4.06
C PHE A 61 -7.09 -13.57 -2.74
N LEU A 62 -6.87 -14.88 -2.61
CA LEU A 62 -6.41 -15.47 -1.36
C LEU A 62 -4.95 -15.16 -1.06
N ILE A 63 -4.04 -15.26 -2.05
CA ILE A 63 -2.59 -15.15 -1.80
C ILE A 63 -2.16 -13.68 -1.71
N PHE A 64 -2.66 -12.81 -2.60
CA PHE A 64 -2.15 -11.45 -2.72
C PHE A 64 -2.97 -10.43 -1.94
N LEU A 65 -4.30 -10.54 -1.97
CA LEU A 65 -5.16 -9.47 -1.48
C LEU A 65 -5.07 -9.27 0.04
N PRO A 66 -5.20 -10.31 0.90
CA PRO A 66 -5.16 -10.09 2.34
C PRO A 66 -3.85 -9.48 2.85
N PRO A 67 -2.66 -10.00 2.48
CA PRO A 67 -1.42 -9.41 2.97
C PRO A 67 -1.15 -8.00 2.40
N LEU A 68 -1.49 -7.71 1.14
CA LEU A 68 -1.28 -6.40 0.55
C LEU A 68 -2.17 -5.34 1.21
N LEU A 69 -3.45 -5.65 1.41
CA LEU A 69 -4.39 -4.75 2.10
C LEU A 69 -4.03 -4.55 3.56
N TYR A 70 -3.59 -5.61 4.24
CA TYR A 70 -3.14 -5.52 5.63
C TYR A 70 -1.90 -4.64 5.75
N ALA A 71 -0.91 -4.81 4.86
CA ALA A 71 0.28 -3.97 4.84
C ALA A 71 -0.05 -2.49 4.57
N ALA A 72 -0.97 -2.21 3.65
CA ALA A 72 -1.45 -0.87 3.37
C ALA A 72 -2.18 -0.27 4.58
N ALA A 73 -3.11 -1.04 5.20
CA ALA A 73 -3.81 -0.62 6.41
C ALA A 73 -2.85 -0.38 7.60
N TRP A 74 -1.81 -1.20 7.74
CA TRP A 74 -0.80 -1.06 8.77
C TRP A 74 0.04 0.21 8.62
N GLN A 75 0.33 0.65 7.39
CA GLN A 75 1.12 1.86 7.10
C GLN A 75 0.27 3.14 7.15
N THR A 76 -1.05 3.03 7.08
CA THR A 76 -1.96 4.17 7.04
C THR A 76 -1.87 5.01 8.31
N ASN A 77 -1.64 6.30 8.17
CA ASN A 77 -1.66 7.25 9.28
C ASN A 77 -3.10 7.50 9.74
N TRP A 78 -3.50 6.90 10.87
CA TRP A 78 -4.84 6.98 11.42
C TRP A 78 -5.33 8.43 11.65
N ARG A 79 -4.45 9.33 12.09
CA ARG A 79 -4.79 10.74 12.34
C ARG A 79 -5.19 11.45 11.06
N GLU A 80 -4.37 11.30 10.02
CA GLU A 80 -4.63 11.91 8.71
C GLU A 80 -5.80 11.22 7.99
N PHE A 81 -5.91 9.90 8.07
CA PHE A 81 -7.06 9.15 7.56
C PHE A 81 -8.37 9.67 8.16
N ARG A 82 -8.46 9.79 9.49
CA ARG A 82 -9.64 10.33 10.17
C ARG A 82 -9.91 11.80 9.81
N ARG A 83 -8.86 12.59 9.70
CA ARG A 83 -8.95 14.01 9.32
C ARG A 83 -9.50 14.18 7.91
N ASN A 84 -9.10 13.32 6.98
CA ASN A 84 -9.47 13.38 5.57
C ASN A 84 -10.63 12.44 5.22
N PHE A 85 -11.25 11.78 6.21
CA PHE A 85 -12.24 10.71 6.01
C PHE A 85 -13.38 11.10 5.07
N ILE A 86 -13.91 12.32 5.15
CA ILE A 86 -15.00 12.77 4.27
C ILE A 86 -14.54 12.79 2.80
N TYR A 87 -13.34 13.30 2.55
CA TYR A 87 -12.80 13.34 1.20
C TYR A 87 -12.50 11.94 0.68
N ILE A 88 -11.86 11.11 1.52
CA ILE A 88 -11.60 9.70 1.21
C ILE A 88 -12.92 8.95 0.94
N ALA A 89 -13.96 9.14 1.74
CA ALA A 89 -15.26 8.52 1.53
C ALA A 89 -15.93 8.97 0.21
N LEU A 90 -15.84 10.26 -0.14
CA LEU A 90 -16.35 10.77 -1.42
C LEU A 90 -15.58 10.17 -2.62
N LEU A 91 -14.31 9.86 -2.46
CA LEU A 91 -13.52 9.18 -3.49
C LEU A 91 -13.84 7.67 -3.51
N ALA A 92 -13.86 7.03 -2.36
CA ALA A 92 -14.07 5.58 -2.28
C ALA A 92 -15.48 5.13 -2.67
N PHE A 93 -16.50 5.90 -2.37
CA PHE A 93 -17.90 5.58 -2.72
C PHE A 93 -18.41 6.39 -3.90
N GLY A 94 -18.24 7.71 -3.84
CA GLY A 94 -18.79 8.62 -4.85
C GLY A 94 -18.09 8.50 -6.20
N LEU A 95 -16.75 8.47 -6.22
CA LEU A 95 -15.99 8.29 -7.46
C LEU A 95 -16.23 6.91 -8.05
N VAL A 96 -16.28 5.86 -7.21
CA VAL A 96 -16.59 4.49 -7.67
C VAL A 96 -17.95 4.46 -8.36
N ALA A 97 -19.01 4.95 -7.70
CA ALA A 97 -20.34 5.02 -8.30
C ALA A 97 -20.36 5.86 -9.59
N PHE A 98 -19.72 7.04 -9.59
CA PHE A 98 -19.61 7.89 -10.77
C PHE A 98 -18.87 7.22 -11.93
N THR A 99 -17.78 6.51 -11.62
CA THR A 99 -17.00 5.76 -12.62
C THR A 99 -17.81 4.60 -13.18
N VAL A 100 -18.48 3.81 -12.34
CA VAL A 100 -19.31 2.67 -12.76
C VAL A 100 -20.41 3.13 -13.70
N LEU A 101 -21.17 4.14 -13.30
CA LEU A 101 -22.26 4.69 -14.12
C LEU A 101 -21.75 5.38 -15.38
N GLY A 102 -20.64 6.12 -15.28
CA GLY A 102 -20.02 6.79 -16.43
C GLY A 102 -19.49 5.82 -17.48
N ILE A 103 -18.85 4.73 -17.04
CA ILE A 103 -18.37 3.67 -17.95
C ILE A 103 -19.55 2.88 -18.52
N ALA A 104 -20.58 2.59 -17.74
CA ALA A 104 -21.80 1.93 -18.25
C ALA A 104 -22.45 2.76 -19.36
N ALA A 105 -22.67 4.05 -19.13
CA ALA A 105 -23.25 4.95 -20.12
C ALA A 105 -22.34 5.12 -21.36
N PHE A 106 -21.04 5.25 -21.16
CA PHE A 106 -20.08 5.33 -22.27
C PHE A 106 -20.07 4.04 -23.12
N SER A 107 -20.05 2.89 -22.48
CA SER A 107 -20.02 1.57 -23.16
C SER A 107 -21.28 1.35 -24.00
N ASP A 108 -22.44 1.61 -23.43
CA ASP A 108 -23.74 1.45 -24.10
C ASP A 108 -23.89 2.36 -25.34
N HIS A 109 -23.30 3.56 -25.29
CA HIS A 109 -23.45 4.55 -26.36
C HIS A 109 -22.38 4.48 -27.44
N PHE A 110 -21.14 4.14 -27.07
CA PHE A 110 -19.98 4.26 -27.97
C PHE A 110 -19.31 2.93 -28.31
N VAL A 111 -19.58 1.86 -27.58
CA VAL A 111 -18.99 0.53 -27.80
C VAL A 111 -20.12 -0.46 -28.10
N GLY A 112 -20.51 -0.57 -29.36
CA GLY A 112 -21.64 -1.44 -29.76
C GLY A 112 -21.53 -2.93 -29.39
N ALA A 113 -20.40 -3.35 -28.82
CA ALA A 113 -20.18 -4.71 -28.30
C ALA A 113 -20.53 -4.84 -26.80
N LEU A 114 -20.72 -3.77 -26.07
CA LEU A 114 -21.02 -3.73 -24.63
C LEU A 114 -22.33 -3.00 -24.40
N ASP A 115 -23.28 -3.69 -23.76
CA ASP A 115 -24.54 -3.10 -23.30
C ASP A 115 -24.36 -2.46 -21.90
N TRP A 116 -25.42 -1.84 -21.39
CA TRP A 116 -25.41 -1.19 -20.07
C TRP A 116 -24.96 -2.14 -18.94
N LYS A 117 -25.44 -3.40 -18.93
CA LYS A 117 -25.11 -4.36 -17.87
C LYS A 117 -23.63 -4.74 -17.90
N THR A 118 -23.09 -5.03 -19.07
CA THR A 118 -21.67 -5.37 -19.24
C THR A 118 -20.77 -4.15 -19.08
N GLY A 119 -21.22 -2.95 -19.47
CA GLY A 119 -20.57 -1.70 -19.18
C GLY A 119 -20.51 -1.38 -17.68
N PHE A 120 -21.58 -1.69 -16.94
CA PHE A 120 -21.61 -1.59 -15.48
C PHE A 120 -20.56 -2.50 -14.83
N LEU A 121 -20.47 -3.77 -15.27
CA LEU A 121 -19.46 -4.71 -14.81
C LEU A 121 -18.03 -4.20 -15.09
N LEU A 122 -17.79 -3.75 -16.32
CA LEU A 122 -16.49 -3.18 -16.67
C LEU A 122 -16.17 -1.96 -15.79
N GLY A 123 -17.13 -1.07 -15.57
CA GLY A 123 -17.01 0.08 -14.69
C GLY A 123 -16.67 -0.33 -13.25
N ALA A 124 -17.34 -1.36 -12.71
CA ALA A 124 -17.06 -1.89 -11.37
C ALA A 124 -15.63 -2.42 -11.26
N VAL A 125 -15.20 -3.23 -12.24
CA VAL A 125 -13.84 -3.79 -12.32
C VAL A 125 -12.77 -2.69 -12.36
N VAL A 126 -12.93 -1.68 -13.23
CA VAL A 126 -11.91 -0.64 -13.40
C VAL A 126 -12.05 0.54 -12.42
N SER A 127 -13.03 0.53 -11.52
CA SER A 127 -13.22 1.61 -10.54
C SER A 127 -12.17 1.60 -9.43
N THR A 128 -11.65 0.44 -9.07
CA THR A 128 -10.62 0.28 -8.03
C THR A 128 -9.32 0.96 -8.43
N THR A 129 -8.63 1.62 -7.48
CA THR A 129 -7.35 2.29 -7.71
C THR A 129 -6.25 1.67 -6.85
N ASP A 130 -5.05 1.63 -7.36
CA ASP A 130 -3.88 1.08 -6.69
C ASP A 130 -2.95 2.22 -6.25
N ALA A 131 -2.79 2.38 -4.94
CA ALA A 131 -1.88 3.36 -4.38
C ALA A 131 -0.41 2.91 -4.42
N VAL A 132 -0.13 1.60 -4.59
CA VAL A 132 1.25 1.06 -4.48
C VAL A 132 2.19 1.73 -5.47
N ALA A 133 1.76 1.87 -6.73
CA ALA A 133 2.57 2.52 -7.75
C ALA A 133 2.80 4.02 -7.43
N ALA A 134 1.79 4.70 -6.86
CA ALA A 134 1.88 6.10 -6.43
C ALA A 134 2.79 6.26 -5.21
N SER A 135 2.62 5.43 -4.17
CA SER A 135 3.44 5.46 -2.94
C SER A 135 4.90 5.09 -3.21
N ALA A 136 5.16 4.11 -4.10
CA ALA A 136 6.50 3.75 -4.52
C ALA A 136 7.25 4.91 -5.21
N LEU A 137 6.52 5.80 -5.85
CA LEU A 137 7.07 6.99 -6.50
C LEU A 137 7.15 8.18 -5.54
N ALA A 138 6.19 8.31 -4.62
CA ALA A 138 6.02 9.45 -3.71
C ALA A 138 7.28 9.82 -2.95
N SER A 139 7.96 8.84 -2.35
CA SER A 139 9.19 9.03 -1.59
C SER A 139 10.37 9.54 -2.43
N ARG A 140 10.34 9.29 -3.75
CA ARG A 140 11.42 9.68 -4.66
C ARG A 140 11.23 11.07 -5.27
N ILE A 141 9.99 11.50 -5.43
CA ILE A 141 9.66 12.78 -6.11
C ILE A 141 9.23 13.87 -5.15
N GLY A 142 9.26 13.60 -3.84
CA GLY A 142 8.91 14.58 -2.81
C GLY A 142 7.42 14.94 -2.81
N LEU A 143 6.53 13.95 -3.02
CA LEU A 143 5.08 14.18 -2.87
C LEU A 143 4.76 14.59 -1.43
N PRO A 144 3.89 15.59 -1.22
CA PRO A 144 3.42 15.94 0.11
C PRO A 144 2.75 14.74 0.80
N GLN A 145 3.13 14.43 2.03
CA GLN A 145 2.68 13.23 2.74
C GLN A 145 1.15 13.14 2.84
N HIS A 146 0.47 14.26 3.07
CA HIS A 146 -1.00 14.29 3.15
C HIS A 146 -1.69 13.88 1.83
N VAL A 147 -1.03 14.08 0.66
CA VAL A 147 -1.53 13.61 -0.63
C VAL A 147 -1.39 12.09 -0.71
N VAL A 148 -0.27 11.54 -0.24
CA VAL A 148 -0.03 10.09 -0.18
C VAL A 148 -1.05 9.43 0.74
N ASP A 149 -1.27 9.99 1.94
CA ASP A 149 -2.24 9.49 2.93
C ASP A 149 -3.68 9.43 2.37
N ILE A 150 -4.06 10.42 1.54
CA ILE A 150 -5.38 10.43 0.87
C ILE A 150 -5.46 9.33 -0.20
N LEU A 151 -4.41 9.17 -1.01
CA LEU A 151 -4.36 8.13 -2.06
C LEU A 151 -4.40 6.72 -1.47
N GLU A 152 -3.65 6.48 -0.40
CA GLU A 152 -3.65 5.21 0.33
C GLU A 152 -5.00 4.95 0.99
N GLY A 153 -5.58 5.96 1.64
CA GLY A 153 -6.90 5.85 2.24
C GLY A 153 -8.02 5.63 1.21
N GLU A 154 -7.95 6.28 0.04
CA GLU A 154 -8.85 6.05 -1.08
C GLU A 154 -8.76 4.61 -1.57
N SER A 155 -7.54 4.15 -1.92
CA SER A 155 -7.28 2.82 -2.45
C SER A 155 -7.76 1.73 -1.50
N LEU A 156 -7.52 1.91 -0.20
CA LEU A 156 -7.90 0.95 0.83
C LEU A 156 -9.41 0.68 0.89
N ILE A 157 -10.24 1.68 0.65
CA ILE A 157 -11.71 1.55 0.73
C ILE A 157 -12.32 1.29 -0.65
N ASN A 158 -11.79 1.89 -1.72
CA ASN A 158 -12.39 1.74 -3.05
C ASN A 158 -12.26 0.33 -3.62
N ASP A 159 -11.25 -0.45 -3.21
CA ASP A 159 -11.13 -1.86 -3.57
C ASP A 159 -12.35 -2.66 -3.07
N ALA A 160 -12.75 -2.44 -1.82
CA ALA A 160 -13.96 -3.05 -1.29
C ALA A 160 -15.21 -2.55 -2.02
N THR A 161 -15.32 -1.25 -2.28
CA THR A 161 -16.49 -0.65 -2.93
C THR A 161 -16.62 -1.11 -4.39
N GLY A 162 -15.50 -1.23 -5.11
CA GLY A 162 -15.46 -1.74 -6.49
C GLY A 162 -15.90 -3.19 -6.58
N LEU A 163 -15.43 -4.05 -5.65
CA LEU A 163 -15.86 -5.45 -5.60
C LEU A 163 -17.33 -5.60 -5.18
N LEU A 164 -17.85 -4.74 -4.30
CA LEU A 164 -19.26 -4.67 -4.01
C LEU A 164 -20.09 -4.29 -5.24
N ALA A 165 -19.63 -3.31 -6.01
CA ALA A 165 -20.28 -2.96 -7.28
C ALA A 165 -20.22 -4.12 -8.29
N LEU A 166 -19.11 -4.87 -8.31
CA LEU A 166 -18.98 -6.07 -9.15
C LEU A 166 -19.97 -7.18 -8.74
N GLU A 167 -20.10 -7.49 -7.43
CA GLU A 167 -21.07 -8.46 -6.93
C GLU A 167 -22.50 -8.07 -7.34
N PHE A 168 -22.82 -6.79 -7.21
CA PHE A 168 -24.12 -6.27 -7.63
C PHE A 168 -24.32 -6.40 -9.15
N GLY A 169 -23.31 -6.03 -9.95
CA GLY A 169 -23.35 -6.15 -11.41
C GLY A 169 -23.47 -7.59 -11.90
N LEU A 170 -22.80 -8.53 -11.24
CA LEU A 170 -22.95 -9.96 -11.51
C LEU A 170 -24.36 -10.45 -11.16
N GLY A 171 -24.96 -9.95 -10.08
CA GLY A 171 -26.34 -10.24 -9.73
C GLY A 171 -27.33 -9.78 -10.81
N LEU A 172 -27.11 -8.60 -11.38
CA LEU A 172 -27.91 -8.07 -12.50
C LEU A 172 -27.75 -8.89 -13.79
N LEU A 173 -26.53 -9.39 -14.03
CA LEU A 173 -26.24 -10.16 -15.24
C LEU A 173 -26.77 -11.61 -15.17
N LEU A 174 -26.57 -12.28 -14.01
CA LEU A 174 -26.83 -13.72 -13.87
C LEU A 174 -28.29 -14.03 -13.49
N ARG A 175 -28.98 -13.13 -12.79
CA ARG A 175 -30.32 -13.42 -12.24
C ARG A 175 -31.43 -12.63 -12.90
N ASP A 176 -31.11 -11.70 -13.79
CA ASP A 176 -32.04 -10.78 -14.46
C ASP A 176 -33.01 -10.02 -13.50
N GLN A 177 -32.79 -10.13 -12.20
CA GLN A 177 -33.59 -9.49 -11.16
C GLN A 177 -32.62 -8.72 -10.25
N ALA A 178 -32.74 -7.40 -10.28
CA ALA A 178 -32.11 -6.57 -9.27
C ALA A 178 -32.71 -6.92 -7.90
N PRO A 179 -31.91 -7.08 -6.83
CA PRO A 179 -32.47 -7.16 -5.50
C PRO A 179 -33.31 -5.91 -5.25
N GLY A 180 -34.48 -6.09 -4.63
CA GLY A 180 -35.33 -4.92 -4.28
C GLY A 180 -34.53 -3.87 -3.51
N PRO A 181 -34.86 -2.58 -3.61
CA PRO A 181 -34.03 -1.48 -3.04
C PRO A 181 -33.73 -1.68 -1.54
N VAL A 182 -34.70 -2.19 -0.78
CA VAL A 182 -34.52 -2.46 0.66
C VAL A 182 -33.57 -3.64 0.90
N ALA A 183 -33.76 -4.75 0.16
CA ALA A 183 -32.88 -5.91 0.30
C ALA A 183 -31.45 -5.61 -0.16
N GLY A 184 -31.27 -4.85 -1.23
CA GLY A 184 -29.99 -4.38 -1.71
C GLY A 184 -29.27 -3.47 -0.68
N THR A 185 -30.00 -2.53 -0.08
CA THR A 185 -29.45 -1.64 0.95
C THR A 185 -29.06 -2.43 2.21
N LEU A 186 -29.89 -3.34 2.69
CA LEU A 186 -29.57 -4.19 3.84
C LEU A 186 -28.34 -5.08 3.57
N ARG A 187 -28.26 -5.66 2.37
CA ARG A 187 -27.09 -6.45 1.94
C ARG A 187 -25.83 -5.59 1.93
N PHE A 188 -25.90 -4.39 1.39
CA PHE A 188 -24.78 -3.43 1.36
C PHE A 188 -24.32 -3.05 2.77
N LEU A 189 -25.26 -2.74 3.67
CA LEU A 189 -24.96 -2.42 5.07
C LEU A 189 -24.34 -3.61 5.80
N TRP A 190 -24.83 -4.86 5.53
CA TRP A 190 -24.22 -6.07 6.09
C TRP A 190 -22.81 -6.31 5.58
N LEU A 191 -22.57 -6.13 4.28
CA LEU A 191 -21.24 -6.30 3.70
C LEU A 191 -20.22 -5.35 4.36
N ILE A 192 -20.59 -4.09 4.56
CA ILE A 192 -19.72 -3.10 5.21
C ILE A 192 -19.64 -3.32 6.72
N GLY A 193 -20.78 -3.29 7.40
CA GLY A 193 -20.84 -3.35 8.87
C GLY A 193 -20.37 -4.69 9.42
N GLY A 194 -20.76 -5.80 8.77
CA GLY A 194 -20.31 -7.14 9.11
C GLY A 194 -18.81 -7.32 8.88
N GLY A 195 -18.30 -6.85 7.72
CA GLY A 195 -16.86 -6.90 7.43
C GLY A 195 -16.04 -6.14 8.47
N ILE A 196 -16.39 -4.88 8.74
CA ILE A 196 -15.71 -4.08 9.76
C ILE A 196 -15.82 -4.72 11.15
N GLY A 197 -17.02 -5.22 11.53
CA GLY A 197 -17.26 -5.85 12.84
C GLY A 197 -16.41 -7.10 13.04
N ILE A 198 -16.35 -7.98 12.05
CA ILE A 198 -15.53 -9.20 12.08
C ILE A 198 -14.03 -8.85 12.13
N GLY A 199 -13.60 -7.88 11.33
CA GLY A 199 -12.21 -7.42 11.34
C GLY A 199 -11.78 -6.87 12.71
N LEU A 200 -12.62 -6.04 13.34
CA LEU A 200 -12.35 -5.51 14.68
C LEU A 200 -12.36 -6.61 15.74
N LEU A 201 -13.29 -7.57 15.66
CA LEU A 201 -13.34 -8.71 16.57
C LEU A 201 -12.03 -9.53 16.50
N LEU A 202 -11.58 -9.86 15.30
CA LEU A 202 -10.33 -10.59 15.11
C LEU A 202 -9.11 -9.78 15.53
N ALA A 203 -9.10 -8.47 15.31
CA ALA A 203 -8.04 -7.61 15.79
C ALA A 203 -7.93 -7.59 17.33
N VAL A 204 -9.06 -7.51 18.02
CA VAL A 204 -9.09 -7.59 19.49
C VAL A 204 -8.62 -8.96 19.98
N LEU A 205 -9.04 -10.03 19.30
CA LEU A 205 -8.62 -11.39 19.62
C LEU A 205 -7.11 -11.58 19.38
N ALA A 206 -6.58 -11.12 18.25
CA ALA A 206 -5.16 -11.17 17.95
C ALA A 206 -4.33 -10.38 18.98
N ARG A 207 -4.74 -9.14 19.29
CA ARG A 207 -4.10 -8.34 20.36
C ARG A 207 -4.15 -9.03 21.72
N TRP A 208 -5.24 -9.72 22.05
CA TRP A 208 -5.35 -10.48 23.29
C TRP A 208 -4.42 -11.68 23.29
N LEU A 209 -4.32 -12.42 22.17
CA LEU A 209 -3.44 -13.58 22.02
C LEU A 209 -1.95 -13.18 22.14
N GLU A 210 -1.56 -12.08 21.49
CA GLU A 210 -0.17 -11.60 21.49
C GLU A 210 0.34 -11.19 22.87
N ARG A 211 -0.53 -10.85 23.82
CA ARG A 211 -0.11 -10.59 25.21
C ARG A 211 0.51 -11.80 25.93
N PHE A 212 0.29 -13.00 25.42
CA PHE A 212 0.84 -14.25 25.97
C PHE A 212 2.08 -14.73 25.20
N ILE A 213 2.47 -13.99 24.17
CA ILE A 213 3.60 -14.33 23.31
C ILE A 213 4.68 -13.27 23.55
N ASP A 214 5.90 -13.74 23.87
CA ASP A 214 7.07 -12.87 24.08
C ASP A 214 8.24 -13.37 23.20
N ASP A 215 7.91 -13.80 21.98
CA ASP A 215 8.87 -14.27 20.98
C ASP A 215 8.57 -13.60 19.63
N GLY A 216 9.55 -12.81 19.16
CA GLY A 216 9.39 -12.04 17.94
C GLY A 216 9.16 -12.87 16.67
N ALA A 217 9.59 -14.13 16.62
CA ALA A 217 9.33 -15.01 15.49
C ALA A 217 7.88 -15.50 15.50
N ILE A 218 7.34 -15.82 16.67
CA ILE A 218 5.93 -16.22 16.84
C ILE A 218 5.01 -15.02 16.57
N GLU A 219 5.33 -13.84 17.13
CA GLU A 219 4.59 -12.59 16.84
C GLU A 219 4.56 -12.29 15.33
N MET A 220 5.69 -12.48 14.63
CA MET A 220 5.74 -12.35 13.17
C MET A 220 4.85 -13.37 12.45
N ALA A 221 4.86 -14.64 12.86
CA ALA A 221 4.01 -15.67 12.27
C ALA A 221 2.52 -15.35 12.47
N VAL A 222 2.12 -14.90 13.66
CA VAL A 222 0.76 -14.44 13.96
C VAL A 222 0.38 -13.27 13.07
N SER A 223 1.27 -12.28 12.91
CA SER A 223 1.00 -11.11 12.05
C SER A 223 0.74 -11.48 10.58
N VAL A 224 1.31 -12.58 10.07
CA VAL A 224 1.05 -13.10 8.72
C VAL A 224 -0.29 -13.86 8.65
N ILE A 225 -0.64 -14.60 9.69
CA ILE A 225 -1.88 -15.40 9.74
C ILE A 225 -3.13 -14.49 9.86
N VAL A 226 -3.03 -13.43 10.63
CA VAL A 226 -4.15 -12.53 10.96
C VAL A 226 -4.90 -11.99 9.73
N PRO A 227 -4.26 -11.45 8.68
CA PRO A 227 -4.97 -10.96 7.50
C PRO A 227 -5.74 -12.06 6.76
N TYR A 228 -5.19 -13.27 6.68
CA TYR A 228 -5.89 -14.40 6.06
C TYR A 228 -7.10 -14.85 6.90
N ALA A 229 -6.95 -14.90 8.22
CA ALA A 229 -8.04 -15.21 9.13
C ALA A 229 -9.16 -14.17 9.03
N ALA A 230 -8.81 -12.89 8.95
CA ALA A 230 -9.79 -11.81 8.79
C ALA A 230 -10.52 -11.88 7.45
N TYR A 231 -9.79 -12.16 6.37
CA TYR A 231 -10.37 -12.33 5.04
C TYR A 231 -11.36 -13.50 5.00
N LEU A 232 -10.89 -14.68 5.41
CA LEU A 232 -11.72 -15.90 5.37
C LEU A 232 -12.94 -15.81 6.28
N ALA A 233 -12.80 -15.25 7.49
CA ALA A 233 -13.94 -15.07 8.40
C ALA A 233 -14.98 -14.08 7.84
N GLY A 234 -14.53 -13.03 7.14
CA GLY A 234 -15.41 -12.10 6.43
C GLY A 234 -16.21 -12.79 5.32
N GLU A 235 -15.53 -13.57 4.47
CA GLU A 235 -16.15 -14.33 3.37
C GLU A 235 -17.13 -15.41 3.90
N GLU A 236 -16.77 -16.18 4.91
CA GLU A 236 -17.63 -17.19 5.53
C GLU A 236 -18.91 -16.59 6.13
N ALA A 237 -18.81 -15.39 6.72
CA ALA A 237 -19.97 -14.66 7.21
C ALA A 237 -20.77 -13.99 6.10
N ARG A 238 -20.40 -14.18 4.84
CA ARG A 238 -20.95 -13.47 3.68
C ARG A 238 -20.92 -11.94 3.87
N ALA A 239 -19.89 -11.44 4.56
CA ALA A 239 -19.55 -10.03 4.69
C ALA A 239 -18.34 -9.71 3.80
N SER A 240 -17.85 -8.47 3.80
CA SER A 240 -16.66 -8.13 3.01
C SER A 240 -15.38 -8.58 3.73
N GLY A 241 -14.71 -9.63 3.20
CA GLY A 241 -13.39 -10.05 3.67
C GLY A 241 -12.34 -8.97 3.55
N ILE A 242 -12.42 -8.13 2.51
CA ILE A 242 -11.54 -6.98 2.30
C ILE A 242 -11.66 -5.97 3.43
N LEU A 243 -12.89 -5.54 3.77
CA LEU A 243 -13.11 -4.60 4.87
C LEU A 243 -12.75 -5.21 6.23
N ALA A 244 -12.88 -6.53 6.39
CA ALA A 244 -12.42 -7.22 7.59
C ALA A 244 -10.90 -7.11 7.76
N VAL A 245 -10.12 -7.37 6.70
CA VAL A 245 -8.65 -7.20 6.71
C VAL A 245 -8.26 -5.76 7.00
N VAL A 246 -8.88 -4.80 6.33
CA VAL A 246 -8.60 -3.37 6.49
C VAL A 246 -8.89 -2.89 7.91
N ALA A 247 -10.06 -3.21 8.45
CA ALA A 247 -10.44 -2.83 9.81
C ALA A 247 -9.51 -3.47 10.85
N CYS A 248 -9.14 -4.74 10.64
CA CYS A 248 -8.19 -5.46 11.47
C CYS A 248 -6.81 -4.79 11.44
N GLY A 249 -6.27 -4.52 10.27
CA GLY A 249 -4.95 -3.89 10.10
C GLY A 249 -4.87 -2.48 10.70
N LEU A 250 -5.88 -1.64 10.47
CA LEU A 250 -5.96 -0.29 11.04
C LEU A 250 -6.02 -0.32 12.59
N TYR A 251 -6.79 -1.23 13.17
CA TYR A 251 -6.89 -1.36 14.63
C TYR A 251 -5.57 -1.83 15.25
N LEU A 252 -4.96 -2.89 14.70
CA LEU A 252 -3.70 -3.43 15.20
C LEU A 252 -2.54 -2.46 15.01
N SER A 253 -2.46 -1.77 13.87
CA SER A 253 -1.45 -0.73 13.62
C SER A 253 -1.47 0.34 14.70
N ARG A 254 -2.65 0.86 15.04
CA ARG A 254 -2.83 1.89 16.06
C ARG A 254 -2.37 1.45 17.46
N HIS A 255 -2.56 0.18 17.81
CA HIS A 255 -2.25 -0.34 19.15
C HIS A 255 -0.92 -1.14 19.18
N SER A 256 -0.19 -1.19 18.07
CA SER A 256 1.03 -2.00 17.94
C SER A 256 2.11 -1.70 18.99
N ALA A 257 2.19 -0.45 19.45
CA ALA A 257 3.11 -0.05 20.51
C ALA A 257 2.80 -0.68 21.89
N GLU A 258 1.55 -1.14 22.09
CA GLU A 258 1.07 -1.64 23.38
C GLU A 258 1.25 -3.16 23.55
N PHE A 259 1.29 -3.92 22.44
CA PHE A 259 1.32 -5.38 22.48
C PHE A 259 2.57 -6.00 21.85
N LEU A 260 3.17 -5.36 20.84
CA LEU A 260 4.40 -5.90 20.21
C LEU A 260 5.63 -5.59 21.05
N SER A 261 6.47 -6.60 21.27
CA SER A 261 7.78 -6.41 21.86
C SER A 261 8.70 -5.52 20.99
N PRO A 262 9.68 -4.81 21.55
CA PRO A 262 10.60 -3.97 20.77
C PRO A 262 11.34 -4.73 19.67
N ALA A 263 11.73 -5.99 19.96
CA ALA A 263 12.40 -6.87 19.01
C ALA A 263 11.46 -7.26 17.86
N ALA A 264 10.22 -7.63 18.18
CA ALA A 264 9.20 -7.99 17.19
C ALA A 264 8.86 -6.81 16.28
N ARG A 265 8.73 -5.60 16.80
CA ARG A 265 8.44 -4.40 15.98
C ARG A 265 9.46 -4.19 14.87
N LEU A 266 10.75 -4.40 15.15
CA LEU A 266 11.80 -4.28 14.13
C LEU A 266 11.73 -5.43 13.11
N GLN A 267 11.54 -6.67 13.59
CA GLN A 267 11.44 -7.85 12.73
C GLN A 267 10.21 -7.80 11.84
N VAL A 268 9.04 -7.53 12.41
CA VAL A 268 7.75 -7.42 11.69
C VAL A 268 7.83 -6.34 10.61
N LYS A 269 8.37 -5.15 10.93
CA LYS A 269 8.51 -4.06 9.95
C LYS A 269 9.38 -4.49 8.75
N GLY A 270 10.55 -5.11 9.01
CA GLY A 270 11.45 -5.56 7.95
C GLY A 270 10.86 -6.69 7.10
N ALA A 271 10.25 -7.68 7.74
CA ALA A 271 9.65 -8.82 7.07
C ALA A 271 8.44 -8.41 6.21
N TRP A 272 7.56 -7.53 6.72
CA TRP A 272 6.44 -7.00 5.94
C TRP A 272 6.89 -6.13 4.77
N ALA A 273 7.97 -5.34 4.92
CA ALA A 273 8.54 -4.59 3.81
C ALA A 273 9.03 -5.51 2.68
N ALA A 274 9.73 -6.60 3.02
CA ALA A 274 10.19 -7.59 2.05
C ALA A 274 9.02 -8.36 1.41
N LEU A 275 8.06 -8.82 2.21
CA LEU A 275 6.89 -9.55 1.73
C LEU A 275 6.06 -8.68 0.77
N ASN A 276 5.78 -7.44 1.16
CA ASN A 276 5.03 -6.49 0.35
C ASN A 276 5.75 -6.19 -0.98
N PHE A 277 7.07 -6.01 -0.95
CA PHE A 277 7.87 -5.84 -2.17
C PHE A 277 7.77 -7.04 -3.12
N ILE A 278 7.90 -8.28 -2.58
CA ILE A 278 7.81 -9.51 -3.38
C ILE A 278 6.41 -9.67 -3.97
N LEU A 279 5.37 -9.54 -3.16
CA LEU A 279 3.99 -9.72 -3.61
C LEU A 279 3.61 -8.69 -4.67
N ASN A 280 3.88 -7.40 -4.43
CA ASN A 280 3.65 -6.36 -5.43
C ASN A 280 4.44 -6.61 -6.70
N GLY A 281 5.72 -6.99 -6.57
CA GLY A 281 6.56 -7.29 -7.72
C GLY A 281 6.00 -8.42 -8.58
N LEU A 282 5.61 -9.53 -7.95
CA LEU A 282 4.98 -10.66 -8.65
C LEU A 282 3.69 -10.24 -9.36
N VAL A 283 2.84 -9.47 -8.67
CA VAL A 283 1.59 -8.98 -9.24
C VAL A 283 1.82 -8.17 -10.51
N PHE A 284 2.74 -7.20 -10.51
CA PHE A 284 2.99 -6.39 -11.69
C PHE A 284 3.57 -7.20 -12.86
N VAL A 285 4.40 -8.19 -12.61
CA VAL A 285 4.85 -9.12 -13.66
C VAL A 285 3.69 -9.97 -14.17
N LEU A 286 2.85 -10.51 -13.28
CA LEU A 286 1.69 -11.32 -13.64
C LEU A 286 0.68 -10.52 -14.46
N ILE A 287 0.45 -9.23 -14.15
CA ILE A 287 -0.34 -8.32 -14.98
C ILE A 287 0.21 -8.31 -16.41
N GLY A 288 1.52 -8.10 -16.58
CA GLY A 288 2.14 -8.09 -17.90
C GLY A 288 1.98 -9.40 -18.67
N LEU A 289 2.11 -10.54 -17.98
CA LEU A 289 1.99 -11.87 -18.57
C LEU A 289 0.57 -12.22 -19.07
N GLN A 290 -0.47 -11.50 -18.64
CA GLN A 290 -1.85 -11.76 -19.09
C GLN A 290 -2.18 -11.19 -20.47
N LEU A 291 -1.38 -10.27 -21.02
CA LEU A 291 -1.67 -9.62 -22.31
C LEU A 291 -1.93 -10.60 -23.47
N PRO A 292 -1.11 -11.65 -23.71
CA PRO A 292 -1.36 -12.58 -24.81
C PRO A 292 -2.67 -13.35 -24.68
N TYR A 293 -3.11 -13.65 -23.43
CA TYR A 293 -4.40 -14.30 -23.20
C TYR A 293 -5.56 -13.40 -23.61
N ALA A 294 -5.51 -12.14 -23.19
CA ALA A 294 -6.52 -11.15 -23.53
C ALA A 294 -6.58 -10.92 -25.06
N LEU A 295 -5.44 -10.93 -25.76
CA LEU A 295 -5.38 -10.74 -27.21
C LEU A 295 -5.83 -11.99 -27.98
N ALA A 296 -5.47 -13.19 -27.52
CA ALA A 296 -5.76 -14.44 -28.23
C ALA A 296 -7.26 -14.74 -28.36
N ALA A 297 -8.07 -14.26 -27.40
CA ALA A 297 -9.51 -14.45 -27.39
C ALA A 297 -10.28 -13.48 -28.32
N LEU A 298 -9.63 -12.41 -28.79
CA LEU A 298 -10.26 -11.30 -29.53
C LEU A 298 -9.89 -11.28 -31.03
N THR A 299 -9.74 -12.45 -31.65
CA THR A 299 -9.38 -12.59 -33.06
C THR A 299 -10.36 -11.95 -34.04
N GLN A 300 -11.61 -11.75 -33.62
CA GLN A 300 -12.66 -11.10 -34.41
C GLN A 300 -12.47 -9.58 -34.56
N TYR A 301 -11.61 -8.96 -33.74
CA TYR A 301 -11.35 -7.53 -33.81
C TYR A 301 -9.98 -7.26 -34.46
N GLY A 302 -9.93 -6.26 -35.33
CA GLY A 302 -8.66 -5.79 -35.87
C GLY A 302 -7.72 -5.24 -34.77
N ARG A 303 -6.43 -5.47 -34.87
CA ARG A 303 -5.44 -5.03 -33.86
C ARG A 303 -5.51 -3.52 -33.59
N TRP A 304 -5.70 -2.70 -34.62
CA TRP A 304 -5.83 -1.25 -34.47
C TRP A 304 -7.12 -0.84 -33.75
N THR A 305 -8.21 -1.57 -33.96
CA THR A 305 -9.47 -1.36 -33.25
C THR A 305 -9.33 -1.63 -31.76
N LEU A 306 -8.64 -2.71 -31.39
CA LEU A 306 -8.36 -3.06 -29.99
C LEU A 306 -7.49 -2.00 -29.30
N ILE A 307 -6.41 -1.56 -29.95
CA ILE A 307 -5.54 -0.50 -29.42
C ILE A 307 -6.34 0.80 -29.23
N LYS A 308 -7.18 1.17 -30.19
CA LYS A 308 -8.05 2.34 -30.10
C LYS A 308 -9.01 2.22 -28.92
N TYR A 309 -9.69 1.07 -28.77
CA TYR A 309 -10.61 0.85 -27.67
C TYR A 309 -9.90 0.94 -26.31
N GLY A 310 -8.78 0.24 -26.13
CA GLY A 310 -8.01 0.29 -24.89
C GLY A 310 -7.55 1.70 -24.52
N PHE A 311 -7.06 2.47 -25.50
CA PHE A 311 -6.61 3.84 -25.28
C PHE A 311 -7.77 4.78 -24.95
N VAL A 312 -8.85 4.73 -25.72
CA VAL A 312 -10.04 5.57 -25.51
C VAL A 312 -10.66 5.28 -24.14
N PHE A 313 -10.78 4.02 -23.75
CA PHE A 313 -11.27 3.63 -22.43
C PHE A 313 -10.41 4.18 -21.29
N ALA A 314 -9.09 4.08 -21.41
CA ALA A 314 -8.18 4.63 -20.42
C ALA A 314 -8.31 6.16 -20.31
N VAL A 315 -8.44 6.87 -21.44
CA VAL A 315 -8.65 8.32 -21.47
C VAL A 315 -9.98 8.70 -20.83
N VAL A 316 -11.07 8.00 -21.15
CA VAL A 316 -12.39 8.23 -20.54
C VAL A 316 -12.34 8.03 -19.03
N LEU A 317 -11.69 6.96 -18.57
CA LEU A 317 -11.54 6.68 -17.14
C LEU A 317 -10.77 7.78 -16.41
N ILE A 318 -9.65 8.24 -16.99
CA ILE A 318 -8.86 9.36 -16.43
C ILE A 318 -9.71 10.65 -16.42
N ALA A 319 -10.45 10.90 -17.48
CA ALA A 319 -11.32 12.07 -17.58
C ALA A 319 -12.44 12.04 -16.52
N LEU A 320 -13.15 10.90 -16.36
CA LEU A 320 -14.17 10.74 -15.33
C LEU A 320 -13.60 11.01 -13.93
N ARG A 321 -12.42 10.46 -13.62
CA ARG A 321 -11.75 10.72 -12.35
C ARG A 321 -11.47 12.22 -12.16
N LEU A 322 -10.83 12.88 -13.14
CA LEU A 322 -10.51 14.30 -13.05
C LEU A 322 -11.77 15.17 -12.91
N ILE A 323 -12.86 14.83 -13.62
CA ILE A 323 -14.13 15.53 -13.50
C ILE A 323 -14.69 15.44 -12.07
N TRP A 324 -14.62 14.26 -11.43
CA TRP A 324 -15.14 14.05 -10.07
C TRP A 324 -14.31 14.73 -8.98
N MET A 325 -13.00 14.89 -9.19
CA MET A 325 -12.08 15.38 -8.15
C MET A 325 -12.45 16.78 -7.65
N PHE A 326 -12.82 17.71 -8.54
CA PHE A 326 -13.13 19.08 -8.15
C PHE A 326 -14.45 19.22 -7.38
N PRO A 327 -15.57 18.61 -7.83
CA PRO A 327 -16.81 18.58 -7.05
C PRO A 327 -16.63 17.90 -5.68
N SER A 328 -15.93 16.79 -5.61
CA SER A 328 -15.71 16.07 -4.34
C SER A 328 -14.90 16.91 -3.35
N ALA A 329 -13.85 17.61 -3.80
CA ALA A 329 -13.07 18.52 -2.97
C ALA A 329 -13.92 19.72 -2.49
N LEU A 330 -14.83 20.23 -3.33
CA LEU A 330 -15.75 21.29 -2.95
C LEU A 330 -16.76 20.81 -1.90
N VAL A 331 -17.39 19.66 -2.12
CA VAL A 331 -18.34 19.05 -1.17
C VAL A 331 -17.65 18.78 0.17
N ALA A 332 -16.46 18.17 0.17
CA ALA A 332 -15.69 17.93 1.39
C ALA A 332 -15.39 19.21 2.16
N ARG A 333 -15.03 20.30 1.45
CA ARG A 333 -14.80 21.62 2.05
C ARG A 333 -16.07 22.19 2.69
N VAL A 334 -17.20 22.11 1.99
CA VAL A 334 -18.50 22.59 2.48
C VAL A 334 -18.93 21.80 3.73
N VAL A 335 -18.88 20.47 3.66
CA VAL A 335 -19.25 19.61 4.79
C VAL A 335 -18.38 19.89 6.01
N ARG A 336 -17.06 20.01 5.84
CA ARG A 336 -16.15 20.34 6.95
C ARG A 336 -16.43 21.70 7.56
N LYS A 337 -16.67 22.71 6.73
CA LYS A 337 -16.92 24.08 7.20
C LYS A 337 -18.22 24.17 7.99
N TYR A 338 -19.31 23.58 7.49
CA TYR A 338 -20.65 23.78 8.05
C TYR A 338 -21.06 22.71 9.04
N LEU A 339 -20.64 21.41 8.86
CA LEU A 339 -20.99 20.35 9.80
C LEU A 339 -19.93 20.13 10.90
N LEU A 340 -18.65 20.20 10.56
CA LEU A 340 -17.59 19.90 11.52
C LEU A 340 -16.92 21.13 12.14
N HIS A 341 -17.31 22.34 11.69
CA HIS A 341 -16.75 23.62 12.16
C HIS A 341 -15.20 23.69 12.08
N GLN A 342 -14.59 22.97 11.09
CA GLN A 342 -13.15 22.92 10.86
C GLN A 342 -12.81 23.68 9.57
N PRO A 343 -12.37 24.95 9.63
CA PRO A 343 -12.23 25.81 8.44
C PRO A 343 -10.98 25.53 7.59
N GLN A 344 -10.08 24.63 7.99
CA GLN A 344 -8.83 24.38 7.26
C GLN A 344 -9.10 23.76 5.88
N ALA A 345 -8.50 24.33 4.84
CA ALA A 345 -8.52 23.80 3.48
C ALA A 345 -7.75 22.46 3.45
N LEU A 346 -8.40 21.42 2.89
CA LEU A 346 -7.78 20.09 2.80
C LEU A 346 -6.67 20.02 1.76
N LEU A 347 -6.94 20.57 0.56
CA LEU A 347 -6.07 20.47 -0.60
C LEU A 347 -6.12 21.77 -1.42
N ASN A 348 -4.98 22.12 -1.99
CA ASN A 348 -4.87 23.16 -3.01
C ASN A 348 -5.40 22.62 -4.36
N ARG A 349 -5.71 23.49 -5.31
CA ARG A 349 -6.18 23.08 -6.65
C ARG A 349 -5.17 22.18 -7.38
N HIS A 350 -3.88 22.43 -7.20
CA HIS A 350 -2.80 21.62 -7.78
C HIS A 350 -2.73 20.24 -7.14
N GLU A 351 -2.93 20.14 -5.82
CA GLU A 351 -2.99 18.86 -5.09
C GLU A 351 -4.24 18.07 -5.49
N VAL A 352 -5.42 18.71 -5.63
CA VAL A 352 -6.64 18.05 -6.12
C VAL A 352 -6.42 17.47 -7.51
N PHE A 353 -5.79 18.24 -8.40
CA PHE A 353 -5.44 17.75 -9.73
C PHE A 353 -4.45 16.58 -9.67
N LEU A 354 -3.45 16.67 -8.79
CA LEU A 354 -2.43 15.64 -8.61
C LEU A 354 -3.05 14.32 -8.10
N VAL A 355 -3.92 14.38 -7.06
CA VAL A 355 -4.67 13.21 -6.57
C VAL A 355 -5.53 12.61 -7.69
N GLY A 356 -6.14 13.46 -8.53
CA GLY A 356 -6.88 13.02 -9.72
C GLY A 356 -6.01 12.31 -10.74
N TRP A 357 -4.81 12.84 -11.00
CA TRP A 357 -3.89 12.25 -11.97
C TRP A 357 -3.26 10.94 -11.51
N THR A 358 -3.07 10.73 -10.20
CA THR A 358 -2.43 9.53 -9.62
C THR A 358 -3.35 8.31 -9.49
N GLY A 359 -4.48 8.28 -10.14
CA GLY A 359 -5.44 7.17 -10.06
C GLY A 359 -5.05 5.96 -10.92
N MET A 360 -3.87 5.40 -10.68
CA MET A 360 -3.41 4.18 -11.36
C MET A 360 -4.28 2.97 -10.98
N ARG A 361 -4.44 2.01 -11.90
CA ARG A 361 -5.16 0.75 -11.65
C ARG A 361 -4.16 -0.37 -11.41
N GLY A 362 -4.57 -1.36 -10.61
CA GLY A 362 -3.65 -2.42 -10.18
C GLY A 362 -4.24 -3.82 -10.18
N VAL A 363 -3.74 -4.63 -9.26
CA VAL A 363 -4.02 -6.06 -9.16
C VAL A 363 -5.49 -6.36 -8.90
N VAL A 364 -6.15 -5.57 -8.06
CA VAL A 364 -7.56 -5.81 -7.69
C VAL A 364 -8.47 -5.73 -8.92
N ALA A 365 -8.24 -4.73 -9.79
CA ALA A 365 -8.95 -4.61 -11.05
C ALA A 365 -8.74 -5.83 -11.97
N LEU A 366 -7.50 -6.32 -12.09
CA LEU A 366 -7.22 -7.52 -12.89
C LEU A 366 -7.86 -8.76 -12.30
N ALA A 367 -7.74 -8.97 -10.99
CA ALA A 367 -8.33 -10.10 -10.29
C ALA A 367 -9.87 -10.10 -10.43
N ALA A 368 -10.48 -8.93 -10.27
CA ALA A 368 -11.90 -8.71 -10.49
C ALA A 368 -12.35 -9.04 -11.93
N ALA A 369 -11.54 -8.65 -12.94
CA ALA A 369 -11.83 -9.01 -14.32
C ALA A 369 -11.74 -10.52 -14.58
N ILE A 370 -10.72 -11.18 -14.05
CA ILE A 370 -10.51 -12.62 -14.23
C ILE A 370 -11.62 -13.42 -13.51
N SER A 371 -12.16 -12.92 -12.39
CA SER A 371 -13.24 -13.57 -11.62
C SER A 371 -14.61 -13.58 -12.34
N LEU A 372 -14.75 -12.83 -13.43
CA LEU A 372 -15.98 -12.86 -14.23
C LEU A 372 -16.26 -14.28 -14.74
N PRO A 373 -17.52 -14.76 -14.67
CA PRO A 373 -17.88 -16.10 -15.07
C PRO A 373 -17.65 -16.33 -16.57
N VAL A 374 -17.32 -17.55 -16.95
CA VAL A 374 -17.14 -17.94 -18.37
C VAL A 374 -18.51 -18.16 -19.04
N THR A 375 -19.50 -18.60 -18.26
CA THR A 375 -20.86 -18.89 -18.72
C THR A 375 -21.87 -18.07 -17.92
N LEU A 376 -22.94 -17.66 -18.57
CA LEU A 376 -24.08 -16.98 -17.96
C LEU A 376 -25.00 -17.96 -17.24
N GLY A 377 -26.00 -17.47 -16.49
CA GLY A 377 -26.93 -18.27 -15.74
C GLY A 377 -27.81 -19.19 -16.60
N ASP A 378 -27.97 -18.91 -17.89
CA ASP A 378 -28.66 -19.71 -18.89
C ASP A 378 -27.75 -20.78 -19.54
N GLY A 379 -26.47 -20.89 -19.14
CA GLY A 379 -25.47 -21.80 -19.70
C GLY A 379 -24.80 -21.29 -20.98
N SER A 380 -25.18 -20.13 -21.51
CA SER A 380 -24.55 -19.55 -22.68
C SER A 380 -23.15 -18.99 -22.34
N ARG A 381 -22.26 -18.93 -23.32
CA ARG A 381 -20.93 -18.34 -23.13
C ARG A 381 -21.03 -16.81 -22.93
N PHE A 382 -20.35 -16.28 -21.92
CA PHE A 382 -20.24 -14.83 -21.71
C PHE A 382 -19.24 -14.21 -22.70
N VAL A 383 -19.71 -13.85 -23.89
CA VAL A 383 -18.88 -13.40 -25.03
C VAL A 383 -18.13 -12.12 -24.72
N GLN A 384 -18.73 -11.20 -23.96
CA GLN A 384 -18.15 -9.89 -23.63
C GLN A 384 -17.03 -9.98 -22.58
N ARG A 385 -16.90 -11.12 -21.88
CA ARG A 385 -15.87 -11.35 -20.85
C ARG A 385 -14.44 -11.07 -21.36
N ASP A 386 -14.12 -11.59 -22.53
CA ASP A 386 -12.77 -11.46 -23.10
C ASP A 386 -12.44 -10.01 -23.46
N LEU A 387 -13.45 -9.24 -23.91
CA LEU A 387 -13.31 -7.81 -24.17
C LEU A 387 -13.15 -7.03 -22.86
N ILE A 388 -13.90 -7.34 -21.80
CA ILE A 388 -13.75 -6.73 -20.47
C ILE A 388 -12.35 -6.98 -19.92
N LEU A 389 -11.83 -8.20 -20.01
CA LEU A 389 -10.46 -8.55 -19.63
C LEU A 389 -9.43 -7.71 -20.37
N PHE A 390 -9.57 -7.59 -21.67
CA PHE A 390 -8.66 -6.80 -22.50
C PHE A 390 -8.70 -5.31 -22.17
N LEU A 391 -9.89 -4.74 -22.01
CA LEU A 391 -10.07 -3.32 -21.67
C LEU A 391 -9.53 -3.02 -20.27
N THR A 392 -9.75 -3.92 -19.32
CA THR A 392 -9.17 -3.81 -17.96
C THR A 392 -7.67 -3.83 -18.01
N PHE A 393 -7.06 -4.83 -18.69
CA PHE A 393 -5.62 -4.89 -18.87
C PHE A 393 -5.07 -3.62 -19.53
N SER A 394 -5.68 -3.19 -20.65
CA SER A 394 -5.25 -1.99 -21.37
C SER A 394 -5.31 -0.75 -20.49
N THR A 395 -6.36 -0.62 -19.68
CA THR A 395 -6.52 0.49 -18.74
C THR A 395 -5.44 0.46 -17.65
N ILE A 396 -5.18 -0.72 -17.05
CA ILE A 396 -4.10 -0.88 -16.05
C ILE A 396 -2.76 -0.49 -16.70
N PHE A 397 -2.46 -1.03 -17.87
CA PHE A 397 -1.21 -0.78 -18.56
C PHE A 397 -1.01 0.71 -18.89
N VAL A 398 -2.02 1.34 -19.49
CA VAL A 398 -1.95 2.78 -19.84
C VAL A 398 -1.83 3.63 -18.58
N THR A 399 -2.61 3.37 -17.53
CA THR A 399 -2.56 4.19 -16.31
C THR A 399 -1.24 4.00 -15.57
N VAL A 400 -0.73 2.79 -15.40
CA VAL A 400 0.55 2.54 -14.73
C VAL A 400 1.72 3.17 -15.50
N VAL A 401 1.74 3.01 -16.84
CA VAL A 401 2.86 3.51 -17.65
C VAL A 401 2.74 5.03 -17.87
N LEU A 402 1.60 5.52 -18.36
CA LEU A 402 1.43 6.93 -18.70
C LEU A 402 1.45 7.81 -17.45
N GLN A 403 0.60 7.52 -16.47
CA GLN A 403 0.51 8.34 -15.25
C GLN A 403 1.79 8.19 -14.41
N GLY A 404 2.35 6.97 -14.31
CA GLY A 404 3.58 6.76 -13.56
C GLY A 404 4.79 7.50 -14.15
N LEU A 405 4.98 7.51 -15.47
CA LEU A 405 6.08 8.24 -16.11
C LEU A 405 5.88 9.76 -16.09
N THR A 406 4.64 10.23 -16.13
CA THR A 406 4.33 11.66 -16.16
C THR A 406 4.22 12.29 -14.77
N LEU A 407 4.11 11.49 -13.70
CA LEU A 407 3.91 11.99 -12.34
C LEU A 407 5.10 12.84 -11.85
N ALA A 408 6.32 12.37 -12.01
CA ALA A 408 7.52 13.09 -11.58
C ALA A 408 7.68 14.48 -12.25
N PRO A 409 7.61 14.61 -13.60
CA PRO A 409 7.64 15.91 -14.25
C PRO A 409 6.46 16.80 -13.86
N LEU A 410 5.29 16.22 -13.58
CA LEU A 410 4.09 16.96 -13.16
C LEU A 410 4.28 17.61 -11.79
N VAL A 411 4.78 16.85 -10.79
CA VAL A 411 5.05 17.35 -9.43
C VAL A 411 6.04 18.51 -9.47
N ARG A 412 7.13 18.36 -10.22
CA ARG A 412 8.14 19.43 -10.40
C ARG A 412 7.53 20.68 -11.04
N ARG A 413 6.68 20.49 -12.07
CA ARG A 413 6.04 21.62 -12.77
C ARG A 413 5.02 22.36 -11.90
N LEU A 414 4.30 21.64 -11.04
CA LEU A 414 3.32 22.22 -10.10
C LEU A 414 3.97 22.81 -8.86
N LYS A 415 5.31 22.71 -8.71
CA LYS A 415 6.09 23.20 -7.56
C LYS A 415 5.51 22.70 -6.22
N LEU A 416 5.14 21.45 -6.19
CA LEU A 416 4.61 20.77 -5.00
C LEU A 416 5.74 20.07 -4.22
N ASP A 417 7.00 20.50 -4.41
CA ASP A 417 8.12 20.01 -3.63
C ASP A 417 7.86 20.29 -2.15
N SER A 418 7.84 19.24 -1.37
CA SER A 418 7.55 19.31 0.04
C SER A 418 8.60 20.15 0.76
N GLN A 419 8.21 21.30 1.28
CA GLN A 419 8.69 21.68 2.61
C GLN A 419 8.21 20.53 3.51
N GLN A 420 9.14 19.83 4.17
CA GLN A 420 8.82 18.70 5.04
C GLN A 420 8.05 19.19 6.29
N PRO A 421 6.71 19.18 6.31
CA PRO A 421 5.96 19.69 7.48
C PRO A 421 6.15 18.80 8.71
N GLY A 422 6.66 17.56 8.50
CA GLY A 422 6.94 16.63 9.59
C GLY A 422 8.20 16.92 10.40
N CYS A 423 9.11 17.72 9.87
CA CYS A 423 10.36 18.02 10.57
C CYS A 423 10.12 18.85 11.84
N ASP A 424 9.27 19.86 11.75
CA ASP A 424 8.96 20.74 12.89
C ASP A 424 8.14 19.99 13.96
N GLU A 425 7.18 19.15 13.57
CA GLU A 425 6.39 18.32 14.51
C GLU A 425 7.28 17.27 15.18
N GLU A 426 8.20 16.66 14.46
CA GLU A 426 9.16 15.69 15.01
C GLU A 426 10.13 16.34 15.99
N ILE A 427 10.70 17.50 15.65
CA ILE A 427 11.59 18.25 16.53
C ILE A 427 10.86 18.67 17.79
N LEU A 428 9.63 19.19 17.67
CA LEU A 428 8.82 19.58 18.81
C LEU A 428 8.49 18.36 19.70
N ALA A 429 8.10 17.24 19.11
CA ALA A 429 7.81 16.02 19.87
C ALA A 429 9.07 15.49 20.58
N ARG A 430 10.22 15.43 19.90
CA ARG A 430 11.48 15.00 20.48
C ARG A 430 11.87 15.91 21.66
N ARG A 431 11.75 17.22 21.48
CA ARG A 431 12.03 18.20 22.53
C ARG A 431 11.14 18.01 23.75
N THR A 432 9.81 17.89 23.54
CA THR A 432 8.84 17.69 24.63
C THR A 432 9.14 16.41 25.41
N VAL A 433 9.43 15.30 24.70
CA VAL A 433 9.79 14.02 25.33
C VAL A 433 11.06 14.16 26.16
N LEU A 434 12.11 14.81 25.64
CA LEU A 434 13.37 15.00 26.37
C LEU A 434 13.18 15.88 27.61
N GLU A 435 12.42 16.97 27.51
CA GLU A 435 12.11 17.86 28.64
C GLU A 435 11.33 17.14 29.76
N GLU A 436 10.35 16.30 29.40
CA GLU A 436 9.60 15.50 30.38
C GLU A 436 10.47 14.42 31.05
N ILE A 437 11.35 13.75 30.28
CA ILE A 437 12.27 12.74 30.83
C ILE A 437 13.27 13.41 31.78
N ILE A 438 13.84 14.58 31.43
CA ILE A 438 14.76 15.31 32.27
C ILE A 438 14.08 15.66 33.60
N LYS A 439 12.86 16.21 33.59
CA LYS A 439 12.09 16.51 34.81
C LYS A 439 11.86 15.26 35.67
N HIS A 440 11.54 14.13 35.03
CA HIS A 440 11.37 12.86 35.73
C HIS A 440 12.66 12.41 36.39
N LEU A 441 13.77 12.41 35.66
CA LEU A 441 15.09 12.00 36.19
C LEU A 441 15.55 12.92 37.32
N GLU A 442 15.35 14.24 37.22
CA GLU A 442 15.64 15.19 38.30
C GLU A 442 14.82 14.87 39.57
N SER A 443 13.56 14.48 39.41
CA SER A 443 12.72 14.06 40.55
C SER A 443 13.19 12.75 41.18
N GLU A 444 13.69 11.80 40.43
CA GLU A 444 14.21 10.53 40.92
C GLU A 444 15.61 10.69 41.54
N GLU A 445 16.47 11.54 40.98
CA GLU A 445 17.76 11.90 41.56
C GLU A 445 17.59 12.44 43.00
N VAL A 446 16.63 13.36 43.22
CA VAL A 446 16.29 13.91 44.55
C VAL A 446 15.83 12.82 45.50
N ARG A 447 15.13 11.78 45.01
CA ARG A 447 14.63 10.65 45.81
C ARG A 447 15.65 9.54 46.02
N ALA A 448 16.80 9.59 45.34
CA ALA A 448 17.83 8.56 45.38
C ALA A 448 18.39 8.42 46.80
N LYS A 449 18.33 7.20 47.35
CA LYS A 449 18.76 6.88 48.71
C LYS A 449 20.25 6.58 48.82
N THR A 450 20.89 6.15 47.74
CA THR A 450 22.32 5.80 47.73
C THR A 450 23.12 6.78 46.86
N ALA A 451 24.40 6.97 47.20
CA ALA A 451 25.30 7.81 46.37
C ALA A 451 25.52 7.21 44.97
N SER A 452 25.50 5.88 44.85
CA SER A 452 25.62 5.18 43.57
C SER A 452 24.43 5.43 42.65
N ASP A 453 23.19 5.41 43.20
CA ASP A 453 21.98 5.67 42.41
C ASP A 453 21.97 7.13 41.93
N ARG A 454 22.36 8.07 42.80
CA ARG A 454 22.45 9.49 42.46
C ARG A 454 23.41 9.74 41.30
N HIS A 455 24.61 9.15 41.37
CA HIS A 455 25.60 9.28 40.29
C HIS A 455 25.10 8.63 38.98
N GLY A 456 24.35 7.53 39.04
CA GLY A 456 23.70 6.94 37.86
C GLY A 456 22.64 7.86 37.24
N TYR A 457 21.85 8.59 38.05
CA TYR A 457 20.89 9.57 37.54
C TYR A 457 21.58 10.81 36.96
N GLU A 458 22.67 11.31 37.58
CA GLU A 458 23.50 12.40 37.06
C GLU A 458 24.02 12.07 35.67
N ASP A 459 24.62 10.90 35.47
CA ASP A 459 25.13 10.41 34.17
C ASP A 459 24.03 10.34 33.10
N LEU A 460 22.81 9.92 33.49
CA LEU A 460 21.68 9.90 32.58
C LEU A 460 21.21 11.32 32.25
N LEU A 461 21.11 12.19 33.25
CA LEU A 461 20.71 13.59 33.06
C LEU A 461 21.62 14.32 32.09
N ASP A 462 22.94 14.17 32.23
CA ASP A 462 23.91 14.80 31.34
C ASP A 462 23.73 14.32 29.89
N ARG A 463 23.52 13.02 29.66
CA ARG A 463 23.25 12.47 28.32
C ARG A 463 21.96 12.99 27.70
N TYR A 464 20.90 13.16 28.50
CA TYR A 464 19.62 13.67 27.99
C TYR A 464 19.65 15.18 27.78
N ARG A 465 20.38 15.95 28.62
CA ARG A 465 20.65 17.40 28.44
C ARG A 465 21.47 17.67 27.18
N ASP A 466 22.54 16.89 26.94
CA ASP A 466 23.32 16.97 25.70
C ASP A 466 22.47 16.75 24.46
N ARG A 467 21.54 15.79 24.53
CA ARG A 467 20.58 15.53 23.44
C ARG A 467 19.60 16.68 23.21
N LEU A 468 19.12 17.30 24.29
CA LEU A 468 18.23 18.46 24.21
C LEU A 468 18.97 19.70 23.66
N GLU A 469 20.22 19.91 24.08
CA GLU A 469 21.07 20.97 23.59
C GLU A 469 21.41 20.80 22.11
N ALA A 470 21.68 19.56 21.68
CA ALA A 470 21.89 19.22 20.27
C ALA A 470 20.66 19.53 19.39
N LEU A 471 19.44 19.45 19.94
CA LEU A 471 18.21 19.84 19.24
C LEU A 471 17.95 21.36 19.30
N SER A 472 18.54 22.06 20.27
CA SER A 472 18.28 23.48 20.54
C SER A 472 19.39 24.39 20.01
N SER A 473 20.51 23.83 19.52
CA SER A 473 21.63 24.62 18.96
C SER A 473 21.18 25.43 17.74
N PRO A 474 21.64 26.67 17.56
CA PRO A 474 21.25 27.57 16.45
C PRO A 474 21.58 27.07 15.03
N GLY A 475 22.03 25.84 14.87
CA GLY A 475 22.20 25.15 13.60
C GLY A 475 21.16 24.03 13.41
N SER A 476 20.19 23.89 14.31
CA SER A 476 19.08 22.91 14.21
C SER A 476 17.82 23.48 13.54
N ASP A 477 17.85 24.72 13.06
CA ASP A 477 16.91 25.20 12.06
C ASP A 477 17.18 24.40 10.77
N PRO A 478 16.23 23.59 10.27
CA PRO A 478 16.40 22.81 9.04
C PRO A 478 16.81 23.66 7.84
N SER A 479 16.59 24.99 7.91
CA SER A 479 17.02 25.96 6.90
C SER A 479 18.45 26.52 7.13
N GLN A 480 19.07 26.28 8.30
CA GLN A 480 20.40 26.84 8.67
C GLN A 480 21.34 25.82 9.34
N ALA A 481 20.91 24.57 9.58
CA ALA A 481 21.82 23.52 10.02
C ALA A 481 22.87 23.30 8.91
N ASP A 482 24.16 23.48 9.24
CA ASP A 482 25.24 23.13 8.33
C ASP A 482 25.11 21.61 8.06
N PRO A 483 24.52 21.20 6.91
CA PRO A 483 24.31 19.80 6.58
C PRO A 483 25.63 19.02 6.60
N ASP A 484 26.74 19.72 6.39
CA ASP A 484 28.10 19.18 6.42
C ASP A 484 28.55 18.76 7.82
N LEU A 485 28.15 19.48 8.87
CA LEU A 485 28.56 19.11 10.24
C LEU A 485 27.85 17.86 10.74
N PHE A 486 26.53 17.74 10.48
CA PHE A 486 25.75 16.53 10.78
C PHE A 486 26.26 15.33 9.97
N MET A 487 26.48 15.52 8.68
CA MET A 487 27.02 14.49 7.80
C MET A 487 28.46 14.09 8.19
N LYS A 488 29.29 15.01 8.64
CA LYS A 488 30.64 14.71 9.16
C LYS A 488 30.58 13.88 10.44
N ARG A 489 29.77 14.27 11.43
CA ARG A 489 29.56 13.47 12.66
C ARG A 489 29.04 12.08 12.37
N ARG A 490 28.05 11.96 11.52
CA ARG A 490 27.51 10.68 11.05
C ARG A 490 28.59 9.83 10.36
N GLN A 491 29.40 10.43 9.47
CA GLN A 491 30.49 9.72 8.80
C GLN A 491 31.58 9.26 9.77
N MET A 492 31.92 10.07 10.77
CA MET A 492 32.86 9.68 11.83
C MET A 492 32.36 8.47 12.60
N TYR A 493 31.09 8.49 13.01
CA TYR A 493 30.46 7.40 13.74
C TYR A 493 30.43 6.10 12.91
N LEU A 494 29.99 6.20 11.66
CA LEU A 494 29.98 5.05 10.74
C LEU A 494 31.39 4.49 10.46
N LYS A 495 32.41 5.35 10.41
CA LYS A 495 33.81 4.91 10.30
C LYS A 495 34.26 4.16 11.56
N THR A 496 33.85 4.60 12.74
CA THR A 496 34.17 3.93 14.01
C THR A 496 33.53 2.55 14.07
N ILE A 497 32.25 2.42 13.77
CA ILE A 497 31.55 1.12 13.72
C ILE A 497 32.22 0.18 12.71
N ARG A 498 32.57 0.67 11.52
CA ARG A 498 33.30 -0.15 10.54
C ARG A 498 34.65 -0.65 11.09
N ARG A 499 35.32 0.16 11.88
CA ARG A 499 36.57 -0.23 12.54
C ARG A 499 36.33 -1.30 13.60
N GLU A 500 35.32 -1.12 14.44
CA GLU A 500 34.91 -2.13 15.44
C GLU A 500 34.58 -3.46 14.77
N ARG A 501 33.79 -3.44 13.70
CA ARG A 501 33.45 -4.64 12.90
C ARG A 501 34.71 -5.32 12.34
N SER A 502 35.68 -4.55 11.86
CA SER A 502 36.95 -5.09 11.35
C SER A 502 37.81 -5.74 12.44
N VAL A 503 37.72 -5.24 13.69
CA VAL A 503 38.40 -5.84 14.84
C VAL A 503 37.72 -7.15 15.24
N LEU A 504 36.39 -7.19 15.26
CA LEU A 504 35.62 -8.42 15.54
C LEU A 504 35.95 -9.54 14.54
N LEU A 505 35.99 -9.23 13.25
CA LEU A 505 36.36 -10.20 12.22
C LEU A 505 37.79 -10.73 12.44
N ARG A 506 38.73 -9.86 12.77
CA ARG A 506 40.11 -10.25 13.07
C ARG A 506 40.22 -11.17 14.29
N LEU A 507 39.51 -10.87 15.37
CA LEU A 507 39.47 -11.70 16.58
C LEU A 507 38.91 -13.09 16.30
N ARG A 508 37.87 -13.15 15.43
CA ARG A 508 37.34 -14.46 14.97
C ARG A 508 38.36 -15.20 14.14
N ASP A 509 38.99 -14.56 13.15
CA ASP A 509 39.98 -15.20 12.26
C ASP A 509 41.23 -15.66 13.00
N GLN A 510 41.57 -15.05 14.15
CA GLN A 510 42.62 -15.44 15.06
C GLN A 510 42.19 -16.55 16.04
N GLY A 511 40.90 -16.98 15.99
CA GLY A 511 40.39 -17.97 16.93
C GLY A 511 40.23 -17.47 18.37
N ALA A 512 40.33 -16.14 18.59
CA ALA A 512 40.17 -15.53 19.91
C ALA A 512 38.72 -15.47 20.38
N ILE A 513 37.77 -15.43 19.44
CA ILE A 513 36.33 -15.49 19.70
C ILE A 513 35.67 -16.48 18.74
N GLY A 514 34.63 -17.17 19.24
CA GLY A 514 33.81 -18.08 18.41
C GLY A 514 32.77 -17.31 17.58
N ASP A 515 32.21 -17.96 16.54
CA ASP A 515 31.20 -17.39 15.64
C ASP A 515 29.94 -16.90 16.38
N ASP A 516 29.58 -17.54 17.51
CA ASP A 516 28.41 -17.13 18.30
C ASP A 516 28.63 -15.82 19.03
N VAL A 517 29.86 -15.60 19.54
CA VAL A 517 30.23 -14.33 20.18
C VAL A 517 30.30 -13.22 19.13
N GLN A 518 30.89 -13.50 17.97
CA GLN A 518 30.97 -12.57 16.87
C GLN A 518 29.57 -12.11 16.43
N ARG A 519 28.66 -13.05 16.15
CA ARG A 519 27.27 -12.73 15.73
C ARG A 519 26.52 -11.90 16.76
N ARG A 520 26.75 -12.15 18.06
CA ARG A 520 26.14 -11.37 19.14
C ARG A 520 26.63 -9.93 19.15
N LEU A 521 27.93 -9.72 19.06
CA LEU A 521 28.54 -8.38 19.04
C LEU A 521 28.26 -7.64 17.74
N GLU A 522 28.21 -8.33 16.58
CA GLU A 522 27.76 -7.72 15.32
C GLU A 522 26.32 -7.20 15.41
N ARG A 523 25.41 -7.95 16.04
CA ARG A 523 24.04 -7.52 16.25
C ARG A 523 23.95 -6.25 17.11
N GLU A 524 24.80 -6.10 18.13
CA GLU A 524 24.90 -4.87 18.93
C GLU A 524 25.39 -3.69 18.08
N LEU A 525 26.39 -3.91 17.22
CA LEU A 525 26.88 -2.89 16.29
C LEU A 525 25.81 -2.52 15.27
N ASP A 526 25.06 -3.49 14.71
CA ASP A 526 23.98 -3.24 13.76
C ASP A 526 22.87 -2.40 14.39
N LEU A 527 22.48 -2.70 15.64
CA LEU A 527 21.51 -1.90 16.41
C LEU A 527 22.02 -0.48 16.67
N SER A 528 23.31 -0.33 16.93
CA SER A 528 23.94 0.97 17.13
C SER A 528 24.03 1.76 15.81
N GLU A 529 24.39 1.12 14.71
CA GLU A 529 24.43 1.70 13.36
C GLU A 529 23.03 2.15 12.90
N SER A 530 21.98 1.37 13.17
CA SER A 530 20.62 1.69 12.79
C SER A 530 20.09 2.99 13.39
N ARG A 531 20.58 3.40 14.56
CA ARG A 531 20.24 4.69 15.21
C ARG A 531 20.73 5.92 14.45
N PHE A 532 21.71 5.76 13.56
CA PHE A 532 22.33 6.84 12.79
C PHE A 532 22.00 6.75 11.29
N VAL A 533 21.38 5.67 10.83
CA VAL A 533 20.97 5.47 9.44
C VAL A 533 19.50 5.84 9.23
N SER A 534 18.68 5.74 10.28
CA SER A 534 17.29 6.23 10.32
C SER A 534 17.28 7.73 10.61
#